data_9f1556081d8935c86665df21fdb39658
#
_entry.id   9f1556081d8935c86665df21fdb39658
#
_cell.length_a   1.000
_cell.length_b   1.000
_cell.length_c   1.000
_cell.angle_alpha   90.00
_cell.angle_beta   90.00
_cell.angle_gamma   90.00
#
_symmetry.space_group_name_H-M   'P 1'
#
loop_
_entity.id
_entity.type
_entity.pdbx_description
1 polymer ?
#
loop_
_entity_poly.entity_id
_entity_poly.type
_entity_poly.pdbx_seq_one_letter_code
_entity_poly.pdbx_strand_id
1 'polypeptide(L)'
;NIIEMNTRGSEWRKWDLHVHTPASLCSEYGGDNDEIWEQFIQRIENLPSDIKVLGINDYLFLDGYEKVLKYKKEGRIPNIELLLPVIEFRLKEFVGSKELGRINYHIIFADESLLSPQDIQYHFLQGLRSKANLSADIPNGCTWGGIITRDTLIDLGKHISASIPKEKRKGDLSPLEIGFNNLNFELSKIENLLGEGSDPNKYL
;
A
#
# COMPACT_ATOMS: atom_id res chain seq x y z
N ASN A 1 10.38 32.17 0.63
CA ASN A 1 9.48 31.65 -0.38
C ASN A 1 8.18 32.41 -0.30
N ILE A 2 7.95 33.30 -1.28
CA ILE A 2 6.68 34.00 -1.43
C ILE A 2 5.74 32.94 -2.01
N ILE A 3 4.74 32.52 -1.25
CA ILE A 3 3.62 31.75 -1.79
C ILE A 3 2.90 32.74 -2.73
N GLU A 4 3.03 32.55 -4.04
CA GLU A 4 2.18 33.23 -5.00
C GLU A 4 0.74 32.81 -4.72
N MET A 5 0.04 33.67 -4.01
CA MET A 5 -1.40 33.47 -3.82
C MET A 5 -2.07 33.63 -5.19
N ASN A 6 -2.69 32.56 -5.65
CA ASN A 6 -3.43 32.59 -6.89
C ASN A 6 -4.59 33.60 -6.78
N THR A 7 -4.54 34.65 -7.56
CA THR A 7 -5.53 35.74 -7.51
C THR A 7 -6.93 35.32 -7.97
N ARG A 8 -7.08 34.07 -8.49
CA ARG A 8 -8.35 33.52 -8.97
C ARG A 8 -9.06 32.65 -7.93
N GLY A 9 -8.52 32.53 -6.70
CA GLY A 9 -9.04 31.62 -5.68
C GLY A 9 -8.51 30.18 -5.84
N SER A 10 -9.32 29.17 -5.52
CA SER A 10 -8.93 27.76 -5.63
C SER A 10 -8.90 27.32 -7.10
N GLU A 11 -7.82 26.67 -7.49
CA GLU A 11 -7.72 25.98 -8.79
C GLU A 11 -8.06 24.51 -8.65
N TRP A 12 -8.76 23.97 -9.63
CA TRP A 12 -9.01 22.54 -9.72
C TRP A 12 -7.74 21.81 -10.13
N ARG A 13 -7.40 20.75 -9.38
CA ARG A 13 -6.30 19.84 -9.65
C ARG A 13 -6.85 18.42 -9.86
N LYS A 14 -6.29 17.67 -10.77
CA LYS A 14 -6.56 16.23 -10.85
C LYS A 14 -5.70 15.48 -9.87
N TRP A 15 -6.32 14.53 -9.20
CA TRP A 15 -5.71 13.66 -8.22
C TRP A 15 -5.80 12.22 -8.74
N ASP A 16 -4.72 11.48 -8.67
CA ASP A 16 -4.70 10.03 -8.82
C ASP A 16 -4.19 9.45 -7.50
N LEU A 17 -5.10 8.85 -6.74
CA LEU A 17 -4.81 8.33 -5.40
C LEU A 17 -4.57 6.82 -5.39
N HIS A 18 -4.44 6.19 -6.56
CA HIS A 18 -4.29 4.75 -6.68
C HIS A 18 -3.13 4.37 -7.62
N VAL A 19 -1.91 4.70 -7.21
CA VAL A 19 -0.70 4.43 -7.98
C VAL A 19 0.17 3.42 -7.24
N HIS A 20 0.19 2.17 -7.70
CA HIS A 20 1.12 1.16 -7.18
C HIS A 20 2.52 1.38 -7.71
N THR A 21 3.52 1.05 -6.90
CA THR A 21 4.93 1.12 -7.28
C THR A 21 5.50 -0.25 -7.65
N PRO A 22 6.71 -0.30 -8.22
CA PRO A 22 7.43 -1.56 -8.41
C PRO A 22 7.67 -2.35 -7.10
N ALA A 23 7.70 -1.67 -5.94
CA ALA A 23 7.86 -2.31 -4.63
C ALA A 23 6.57 -2.93 -4.07
N SER A 24 5.42 -2.69 -4.70
CA SER A 24 4.13 -3.24 -4.25
C SER A 24 4.13 -4.77 -4.27
N LEU A 25 3.44 -5.40 -3.29
CA LEU A 25 3.42 -6.86 -3.14
C LEU A 25 2.81 -7.61 -4.34
N CYS A 26 1.94 -6.96 -5.09
CA CYS A 26 1.28 -7.51 -6.29
C CYS A 26 1.46 -6.54 -7.46
N SER A 27 2.71 -6.19 -7.78
CA SER A 27 2.98 -5.28 -8.89
C SER A 27 3.10 -6.05 -10.21
N GLU A 28 2.60 -5.46 -11.29
CA GLU A 28 2.73 -5.99 -12.65
C GLU A 28 3.96 -5.42 -13.40
N TYR A 29 4.86 -4.77 -12.68
CA TYR A 29 6.05 -4.14 -13.28
C TYR A 29 7.15 -5.13 -13.68
N GLY A 30 7.05 -6.39 -13.23
CA GLY A 30 8.04 -7.43 -13.53
C GLY A 30 9.27 -7.44 -12.63
N GLY A 31 9.28 -6.62 -11.57
CA GLY A 31 10.34 -6.60 -10.56
C GLY A 31 10.49 -5.28 -9.85
N ASP A 32 11.46 -5.24 -8.93
CA ASP A 32 11.81 -4.08 -8.10
C ASP A 32 13.32 -3.80 -8.23
N ASN A 33 13.74 -3.44 -9.45
CA ASN A 33 15.12 -3.07 -9.74
C ASN A 33 15.21 -1.63 -10.26
N ASP A 34 16.43 -1.09 -10.32
CA ASP A 34 16.64 0.32 -10.67
C ASP A 34 16.17 0.68 -12.08
N GLU A 35 16.24 -0.24 -13.05
CA GLU A 35 15.76 0.00 -14.41
C GLU A 35 14.23 0.17 -14.44
N ILE A 36 13.52 -0.70 -13.74
CA ILE A 36 12.07 -0.64 -13.62
C ILE A 36 11.63 0.63 -12.88
N TRP A 37 12.35 1.00 -11.82
CA TRP A 37 12.10 2.23 -11.10
C TRP A 37 12.33 3.48 -11.97
N GLU A 38 13.39 3.49 -12.77
CA GLU A 38 13.63 4.60 -13.69
C GLU A 38 12.50 4.75 -14.71
N GLN A 39 12.04 3.64 -15.29
CA GLN A 39 10.88 3.64 -16.19
C GLN A 39 9.60 4.11 -15.49
N PHE A 40 9.37 3.70 -14.24
CA PHE A 40 8.23 4.12 -13.44
C PHE A 40 8.26 5.63 -13.19
N ILE A 41 9.39 6.17 -12.75
CA ILE A 41 9.56 7.61 -12.50
C ILE A 41 9.41 8.42 -13.79
N GLN A 42 9.97 7.97 -14.91
CA GLN A 42 9.79 8.62 -16.21
C GLN A 42 8.32 8.64 -16.65
N ARG A 43 7.54 7.60 -16.36
CA ARG A 43 6.10 7.61 -16.63
C ARG A 43 5.38 8.68 -15.80
N ILE A 44 5.74 8.84 -14.53
CA ILE A 44 5.16 9.91 -13.70
C ILE A 44 5.55 11.28 -14.23
N GLU A 45 6.78 11.50 -14.65
CA GLU A 45 7.24 12.77 -15.25
C GLU A 45 6.48 13.12 -16.54
N ASN A 46 6.02 12.11 -17.26
CA ASN A 46 5.26 12.27 -18.50
C ASN A 46 3.72 12.25 -18.30
N LEU A 47 3.24 12.29 -17.07
CA LEU A 47 1.80 12.40 -16.81
C LEU A 47 1.24 13.73 -17.34
N PRO A 48 -0.05 13.76 -17.72
CA PRO A 48 -0.73 15.01 -18.09
C PRO A 48 -0.52 16.10 -17.06
N SER A 49 -0.28 17.33 -17.53
CA SER A 49 0.10 18.48 -16.68
C SER A 49 -0.96 18.90 -15.67
N ASP A 50 -2.19 18.45 -15.82
CA ASP A 50 -3.30 18.71 -14.90
C ASP A 50 -3.37 17.70 -13.73
N ILE A 51 -2.65 16.58 -13.79
CA ILE A 51 -2.46 15.68 -12.66
C ILE A 51 -1.38 16.27 -11.74
N LYS A 52 -1.76 16.66 -10.54
CA LYS A 52 -0.91 17.37 -9.59
C LYS A 52 -0.69 16.63 -8.27
N VAL A 53 -1.58 15.73 -7.94
CA VAL A 53 -1.53 14.98 -6.69
C VAL A 53 -1.49 13.49 -7.00
N LEU A 54 -0.55 12.78 -6.41
CA LEU A 54 -0.47 11.32 -6.48
C LEU A 54 -0.56 10.72 -5.09
N GLY A 55 -1.42 9.72 -4.93
CA GLY A 55 -1.41 8.80 -3.82
C GLY A 55 -0.62 7.55 -4.20
N ILE A 56 0.50 7.33 -3.53
CA ILE A 56 1.30 6.12 -3.71
C ILE A 56 0.68 5.04 -2.83
N ASN A 57 0.06 4.06 -3.48
CA ASN A 57 -0.89 3.13 -2.89
C ASN A 57 -0.35 1.69 -2.91
N ASP A 58 0.63 1.40 -2.07
CA ASP A 58 1.16 0.05 -1.97
C ASP A 58 0.46 -0.76 -0.86
N TYR A 59 0.49 -2.09 -1.00
CA TYR A 59 -0.06 -2.99 0.00
C TYR A 59 0.84 -3.06 1.23
N LEU A 60 0.30 -2.78 2.42
CA LEU A 60 0.87 -3.02 3.75
C LEU A 60 2.21 -2.33 4.07
N PHE A 61 2.91 -1.77 3.10
CA PHE A 61 4.25 -1.20 3.26
C PHE A 61 4.33 0.20 2.65
N LEU A 62 5.26 1.00 3.13
CA LEU A 62 5.51 2.36 2.66
C LEU A 62 6.80 2.49 1.83
N ASP A 63 7.52 1.37 1.59
CA ASP A 63 8.82 1.39 0.91
C ASP A 63 8.75 2.08 -0.46
N GLY A 64 7.66 1.84 -1.21
CA GLY A 64 7.43 2.49 -2.49
C GLY A 64 7.21 3.99 -2.37
N TYR A 65 6.38 4.42 -1.42
CA TYR A 65 6.18 5.84 -1.14
C TYR A 65 7.49 6.54 -0.75
N GLU A 66 8.25 5.96 0.17
CA GLU A 66 9.54 6.52 0.60
C GLU A 66 10.53 6.66 -0.57
N LYS A 67 10.55 5.68 -1.48
CA LYS A 67 11.41 5.73 -2.66
C LYS A 67 10.96 6.81 -3.67
N VAL A 68 9.66 6.95 -3.94
CA VAL A 68 9.12 8.04 -4.78
C VAL A 68 9.41 9.39 -4.15
N LEU A 69 9.21 9.51 -2.84
CA LEU A 69 9.50 10.73 -2.10
C LEU A 69 10.97 11.13 -2.19
N LYS A 70 11.88 10.15 -2.14
CA LYS A 70 13.32 10.39 -2.34
C LYS A 70 13.58 10.96 -3.75
N TYR A 71 13.04 10.36 -4.79
CA TYR A 71 13.16 10.89 -6.16
C TYR A 71 12.64 12.33 -6.26
N LYS A 72 11.50 12.63 -5.62
CA LYS A 72 10.97 14.00 -5.59
C LYS A 72 11.92 14.98 -4.91
N LYS A 73 12.52 14.61 -3.79
CA LYS A 73 13.53 15.41 -3.07
C LYS A 73 14.81 15.64 -3.89
N GLU A 74 15.15 14.70 -4.75
CA GLU A 74 16.27 14.80 -5.70
C GLU A 74 15.93 15.63 -6.95
N GLY A 75 14.72 16.22 -7.02
CA GLY A 75 14.30 17.10 -8.10
C GLY A 75 13.61 16.38 -9.27
N ARG A 76 13.36 15.08 -9.16
CA ARG A 76 12.55 14.31 -10.12
C ARG A 76 11.05 14.59 -9.90
N ILE A 77 10.23 14.26 -10.90
CA ILE A 77 8.77 14.44 -10.87
C ILE A 77 8.33 15.86 -10.46
N PRO A 78 8.90 16.94 -11.05
CA PRO A 78 8.58 18.31 -10.69
C PRO A 78 7.13 18.70 -11.06
N ASN A 79 6.50 17.95 -11.96
CA ASN A 79 5.10 18.11 -12.37
C ASN A 79 4.09 17.74 -11.26
N ILE A 80 4.49 16.96 -10.26
CA ILE A 80 3.66 16.55 -9.14
C ILE A 80 3.86 17.50 -7.97
N GLU A 81 2.79 18.18 -7.56
CA GLU A 81 2.82 19.16 -6.48
C GLU A 81 2.78 18.47 -5.10
N LEU A 82 1.93 17.42 -4.95
CA LEU A 82 1.71 16.74 -3.69
C LEU A 82 1.81 15.22 -3.86
N LEU A 83 2.54 14.57 -2.95
CA LEU A 83 2.57 13.12 -2.80
C LEU A 83 1.92 12.73 -1.47
N LEU A 84 0.98 11.81 -1.53
CA LEU A 84 0.29 11.29 -0.36
C LEU A 84 0.65 9.82 -0.15
N PRO A 85 0.99 9.40 1.07
CA PRO A 85 1.12 7.99 1.39
C PRO A 85 -0.27 7.36 1.49
N VAL A 86 -0.49 6.30 0.74
CA VAL A 86 -1.72 5.51 0.78
C VAL A 86 -1.36 4.06 1.05
N ILE A 87 -2.09 3.43 1.96
CA ILE A 87 -1.89 2.02 2.28
C ILE A 87 -3.16 1.26 1.95
N GLU A 88 -3.00 0.21 1.16
CA GLU A 88 -4.09 -0.67 0.77
C GLU A 88 -4.11 -1.94 1.63
N PHE A 89 -5.31 -2.29 2.07
CA PHE A 89 -5.61 -3.48 2.86
C PHE A 89 -6.68 -4.32 2.19
N ARG A 90 -6.59 -5.63 2.37
CA ARG A 90 -7.67 -6.56 2.03
C ARG A 90 -8.48 -6.87 3.28
N LEU A 91 -9.74 -6.46 3.27
CA LEU A 91 -10.64 -6.75 4.39
C LEU A 91 -11.05 -8.22 4.41
N LYS A 92 -11.51 -8.66 5.58
CA LYS A 92 -12.08 -9.98 5.78
C LYS A 92 -13.42 -10.15 5.06
N GLU A 93 -14.13 -9.06 4.89
CA GLU A 93 -15.45 -8.99 4.30
C GLU A 93 -15.37 -9.16 2.78
N PHE A 94 -16.43 -9.75 2.22
CA PHE A 94 -16.64 -9.91 0.79
C PHE A 94 -17.88 -9.16 0.36
N VAL A 95 -17.87 -8.67 -0.86
CA VAL A 95 -19.02 -7.99 -1.48
C VAL A 95 -19.23 -8.51 -2.89
N GLY A 96 -20.46 -8.53 -3.33
CA GLY A 96 -20.86 -8.92 -4.68
C GLY A 96 -22.20 -9.63 -4.70
N SER A 97 -22.85 -9.63 -5.87
CA SER A 97 -24.15 -10.29 -6.08
C SER A 97 -24.07 -11.58 -6.89
N LYS A 98 -23.13 -11.65 -7.82
CA LYS A 98 -22.90 -12.83 -8.69
C LYS A 98 -21.58 -13.51 -8.35
N GLU A 99 -20.56 -12.73 -8.14
CA GLU A 99 -19.23 -13.16 -7.68
C GLU A 99 -18.85 -12.39 -6.46
N LEU A 100 -18.29 -13.08 -5.46
CA LEU A 100 -17.83 -12.45 -4.24
C LEU A 100 -16.38 -11.98 -4.43
N GLY A 101 -16.18 -10.66 -4.35
CA GLY A 101 -14.86 -10.03 -4.35
C GLY A 101 -14.47 -9.57 -2.94
N ARG A 102 -13.20 -9.61 -2.62
CA ARG A 102 -12.68 -8.98 -1.41
C ARG A 102 -12.78 -7.47 -1.52
N ILE A 103 -13.05 -6.83 -0.39
CA ILE A 103 -13.03 -5.37 -0.29
C ILE A 103 -11.58 -4.94 -0.09
N ASN A 104 -11.10 -4.10 -1.01
CA ASN A 104 -9.86 -3.36 -0.82
C ASN A 104 -10.20 -2.05 -0.10
N TYR A 105 -9.49 -1.78 0.98
CA TYR A 105 -9.69 -0.60 1.81
C TYR A 105 -8.41 0.24 1.79
N HIS A 106 -8.55 1.53 1.53
CA HIS A 106 -7.43 2.45 1.40
C HIS A 106 -7.44 3.46 2.53
N ILE A 107 -6.29 3.69 3.12
CA ILE A 107 -6.09 4.77 4.07
C ILE A 107 -5.12 5.76 3.45
N ILE A 108 -5.57 6.99 3.33
CA ILE A 108 -4.78 8.12 2.84
C ILE A 108 -4.28 8.88 4.06
N PHE A 109 -2.97 9.03 4.16
CA PHE A 109 -2.35 9.83 5.22
C PHE A 109 -1.95 11.21 4.71
N ALA A 110 -1.76 12.13 5.63
CA ALA A 110 -1.18 13.44 5.32
C ALA A 110 0.22 13.27 4.71
N ASP A 111 0.64 14.26 3.93
CA ASP A 111 1.99 14.29 3.36
C ASP A 111 3.08 14.41 4.44
N GLU A 112 4.34 14.21 4.02
CA GLU A 112 5.48 14.18 4.94
C GLU A 112 5.72 15.47 5.73
N SER A 113 5.14 16.61 5.33
CA SER A 113 5.27 17.86 6.06
C SER A 113 4.47 17.87 7.36
N LEU A 114 3.42 17.06 7.42
CA LEU A 114 2.53 16.92 8.58
C LEU A 114 2.70 15.58 9.29
N LEU A 115 3.00 14.51 8.55
CA LEU A 115 3.12 13.16 9.08
C LEU A 115 4.23 12.39 8.36
N SER A 116 5.33 12.13 9.06
CA SER A 116 6.45 11.42 8.45
C SER A 116 6.13 9.94 8.18
N PRO A 117 6.77 9.30 7.17
CA PRO A 117 6.63 7.86 6.96
C PRO A 117 6.97 7.04 8.21
N GLN A 118 7.94 7.49 9.01
CA GLN A 118 8.33 6.87 10.26
C GLN A 118 7.21 6.93 11.32
N ASP A 119 6.47 8.05 11.39
CA ASP A 119 5.32 8.17 12.29
C ASP A 119 4.21 7.19 11.89
N ILE A 120 3.90 7.08 10.60
CA ILE A 120 2.92 6.10 10.09
C ILE A 120 3.39 4.69 10.44
N GLN A 121 4.67 4.39 10.24
CA GLN A 121 5.26 3.11 10.55
C GLN A 121 5.13 2.76 12.04
N TYR A 122 5.46 3.68 12.94
CA TYR A 122 5.46 3.45 14.37
C TYR A 122 4.07 3.45 14.99
N HIS A 123 3.25 4.42 14.64
CA HIS A 123 1.97 4.63 15.33
C HIS A 123 0.82 3.83 14.73
N PHE A 124 0.91 3.48 13.44
CA PHE A 124 -0.15 2.77 12.75
C PHE A 124 0.28 1.36 12.32
N LEU A 125 1.27 1.24 11.44
CA LEU A 125 1.62 -0.05 10.85
C LEU A 125 2.12 -1.08 11.86
N GLN A 126 2.86 -0.70 12.88
CA GLN A 126 3.31 -1.64 13.92
C GLN A 126 2.12 -2.22 14.71
N GLY A 127 1.15 -1.37 15.05
CA GLY A 127 -0.08 -1.81 15.71
C GLY A 127 -0.89 -2.77 14.83
N LEU A 128 -0.96 -2.50 13.53
CA LEU A 128 -1.72 -3.30 12.59
C LEU A 128 -1.05 -4.64 12.27
N ARG A 129 0.26 -4.70 12.22
CA ARG A 129 1.03 -5.92 11.89
C ARG A 129 0.69 -7.13 12.76
N SER A 130 0.30 -6.91 14.00
CA SER A 130 -0.11 -7.98 14.92
C SER A 130 -1.60 -8.34 14.82
N LYS A 131 -2.37 -7.66 13.99
CA LYS A 131 -3.85 -7.78 13.92
C LYS A 131 -4.35 -8.42 12.63
N ALA A 132 -3.45 -8.89 11.76
CA ALA A 132 -3.84 -9.64 10.58
C ALA A 132 -4.40 -11.02 10.94
N ASN A 133 -5.38 -11.46 10.17
CA ASN A 133 -5.96 -12.79 10.28
C ASN A 133 -5.59 -13.63 9.06
N LEU A 134 -5.50 -14.94 9.26
CA LEU A 134 -5.44 -15.87 8.14
C LEU A 134 -6.81 -15.99 7.47
N SER A 135 -6.82 -16.15 6.15
CA SER A 135 -8.04 -16.47 5.40
C SER A 135 -8.58 -17.85 5.83
N ALA A 136 -9.91 -17.99 5.81
CA ALA A 136 -10.57 -19.22 6.26
C ALA A 136 -10.24 -20.45 5.38
N ASP A 137 -9.83 -20.22 4.13
CA ASP A 137 -9.55 -21.26 3.13
C ASP A 137 -8.13 -21.83 3.20
N ILE A 138 -7.36 -21.44 4.22
CA ILE A 138 -6.00 -21.97 4.39
C ILE A 138 -6.04 -23.45 4.77
N PRO A 139 -5.17 -24.28 4.15
CA PRO A 139 -5.06 -25.68 4.52
C PRO A 139 -4.83 -25.88 6.02
N ASN A 140 -5.49 -26.89 6.60
CA ASN A 140 -5.33 -27.22 8.01
C ASN A 140 -3.86 -27.40 8.38
N GLY A 141 -3.44 -26.78 9.47
CA GLY A 141 -2.06 -26.84 9.96
C GLY A 141 -1.20 -25.62 9.65
N CYS A 142 -1.64 -24.68 8.82
CA CYS A 142 -0.99 -23.39 8.70
C CYS A 142 -1.40 -22.49 9.87
N THR A 143 -0.42 -22.01 10.61
CA THR A 143 -0.64 -21.06 11.71
C THR A 143 0.01 -19.73 11.36
N TRP A 144 -0.62 -18.64 11.75
CA TRP A 144 -0.06 -17.31 11.72
C TRP A 144 0.18 -16.83 13.15
N GLY A 145 1.41 -16.65 13.52
CA GLY A 145 1.78 -16.16 14.85
C GLY A 145 2.61 -14.89 14.79
N GLY A 146 2.67 -14.27 13.60
CA GLY A 146 3.69 -13.29 13.32
C GLY A 146 3.27 -11.87 13.11
N ILE A 147 4.25 -11.03 13.25
CA ILE A 147 4.26 -9.64 12.82
C ILE A 147 4.42 -9.64 11.29
N ILE A 148 3.65 -8.83 10.57
CA ILE A 148 3.76 -8.72 9.12
C ILE A 148 5.10 -8.09 8.74
N THR A 149 5.93 -8.89 8.06
CA THR A 149 7.13 -8.47 7.35
C THR A 149 7.16 -9.19 6.01
N ARG A 150 8.00 -8.75 5.08
CA ARG A 150 8.18 -9.47 3.81
C ARG A 150 8.61 -10.92 4.04
N ASP A 151 9.53 -11.15 4.96
CA ASP A 151 10.04 -12.50 5.29
C ASP A 151 8.94 -13.39 5.87
N THR A 152 8.15 -12.89 6.82
CA THR A 152 7.04 -13.69 7.40
C THR A 152 5.95 -13.99 6.39
N LEU A 153 5.69 -13.09 5.43
CA LEU A 153 4.77 -13.35 4.31
C LEU A 153 5.33 -14.41 3.36
N ILE A 154 6.63 -14.37 3.04
CA ILE A 154 7.31 -15.38 2.23
C ILE A 154 7.22 -16.74 2.89
N ASP A 155 7.50 -16.83 4.18
CA ASP A 155 7.45 -18.08 4.92
C ASP A 155 6.02 -18.64 5.00
N LEU A 156 5.03 -17.79 5.25
CA LEU A 156 3.62 -18.18 5.19
C LEU A 156 3.28 -18.75 3.81
N GLY A 157 3.66 -18.06 2.72
CA GLY A 157 3.40 -18.50 1.35
C GLY A 157 4.07 -19.83 1.01
N LYS A 158 5.30 -20.08 1.50
CA LYS A 158 5.98 -21.37 1.34
C LYS A 158 5.20 -22.49 2.05
N HIS A 159 4.76 -22.27 3.30
CA HIS A 159 3.98 -23.25 4.05
C HIS A 159 2.65 -23.56 3.37
N ILE A 160 1.92 -22.55 2.92
CA ILE A 160 0.67 -22.72 2.18
C ILE A 160 0.93 -23.53 0.88
N SER A 161 1.94 -23.14 0.11
CA SER A 161 2.29 -23.83 -1.14
C SER A 161 2.66 -25.30 -0.90
N ALA A 162 3.38 -25.60 0.18
CA ALA A 162 3.74 -26.97 0.52
C ALA A 162 2.51 -27.84 0.89
N SER A 163 1.48 -27.21 1.46
CA SER A 163 0.23 -27.87 1.86
C SER A 163 -0.74 -28.12 0.68
N ILE A 164 -0.52 -27.47 -0.46
CA ILE A 164 -1.36 -27.65 -1.65
C ILE A 164 -0.70 -28.66 -2.59
N PRO A 165 -1.39 -29.75 -2.98
CA PRO A 165 -0.90 -30.67 -4.01
C PRO A 165 -0.48 -29.95 -5.28
N LYS A 166 0.63 -30.36 -5.90
CA LYS A 166 1.22 -29.65 -7.06
C LYS A 166 0.22 -29.45 -8.19
N GLU A 167 -0.62 -30.47 -8.45
CA GLU A 167 -1.65 -30.45 -9.49
C GLU A 167 -2.82 -29.48 -9.22
N LYS A 168 -2.95 -29.00 -7.98
CA LYS A 168 -3.99 -28.05 -7.59
C LYS A 168 -3.47 -26.60 -7.46
N ARG A 169 -2.18 -26.38 -7.63
CA ARG A 169 -1.59 -25.04 -7.60
C ARG A 169 -1.97 -24.30 -8.88
N LYS A 170 -2.62 -23.16 -8.73
CA LYS A 170 -3.02 -22.31 -9.87
C LYS A 170 -2.09 -21.10 -9.95
N GLY A 171 -1.55 -20.85 -11.15
CA GLY A 171 -0.72 -19.68 -11.46
C GLY A 171 0.70 -19.75 -10.90
N ASP A 172 1.51 -18.79 -11.31
CA ASP A 172 2.93 -18.65 -10.96
C ASP A 172 3.15 -17.60 -9.86
N LEU A 173 2.24 -17.56 -8.86
CA LEU A 173 2.38 -16.61 -7.76
C LEU A 173 3.63 -16.92 -6.93
N SER A 174 4.38 -15.89 -6.62
CA SER A 174 5.52 -15.97 -5.71
C SER A 174 5.07 -16.33 -4.28
N PRO A 175 5.95 -16.91 -3.45
CA PRO A 175 5.62 -17.14 -2.04
C PRO A 175 5.15 -15.88 -1.30
N LEU A 176 5.71 -14.71 -1.63
CA LEU A 176 5.31 -13.43 -1.06
C LEU A 176 3.85 -13.09 -1.38
N GLU A 177 3.46 -13.23 -2.64
CA GLU A 177 2.08 -13.00 -3.09
C GLU A 177 1.11 -14.00 -2.49
N ILE A 178 1.50 -15.28 -2.40
CA ILE A 178 0.68 -16.31 -1.76
C ILE A 178 0.46 -15.97 -0.28
N GLY A 179 1.52 -15.60 0.45
CA GLY A 179 1.40 -15.20 1.84
C GLY A 179 0.49 -14.00 2.02
N PHE A 180 0.70 -12.94 1.25
CA PHE A 180 -0.12 -11.74 1.28
C PHE A 180 -1.60 -12.04 0.93
N ASN A 181 -1.86 -12.79 -0.13
CA ASN A 181 -3.21 -13.11 -0.58
C ASN A 181 -4.03 -13.92 0.44
N ASN A 182 -3.37 -14.55 1.41
CA ASN A 182 -4.00 -15.32 2.47
C ASN A 182 -4.09 -14.59 3.81
N LEU A 183 -3.76 -13.29 3.84
CA LEU A 183 -4.04 -12.41 4.98
C LEU A 183 -5.25 -11.52 4.70
N ASN A 184 -5.94 -11.16 5.77
CA ASN A 184 -7.01 -10.17 5.76
C ASN A 184 -7.06 -9.41 7.08
N PHE A 185 -7.79 -8.30 7.07
CA PHE A 185 -7.96 -7.43 8.22
C PHE A 185 -9.44 -7.20 8.50
N GLU A 186 -9.79 -7.09 9.78
CA GLU A 186 -11.09 -6.61 10.19
C GLU A 186 -11.09 -5.08 10.19
N LEU A 187 -12.09 -4.47 9.56
CA LEU A 187 -12.20 -3.01 9.46
C LEU A 187 -12.13 -2.35 10.84
N SER A 188 -12.85 -2.90 11.82
CA SER A 188 -12.86 -2.38 13.20
C SER A 188 -11.48 -2.31 13.84
N LYS A 189 -10.58 -3.23 13.52
CA LYS A 189 -9.19 -3.20 14.03
C LYS A 189 -8.37 -2.08 13.40
N ILE A 190 -8.64 -1.77 12.13
CA ILE A 190 -8.03 -0.63 11.44
C ILE A 190 -8.54 0.67 12.05
N GLU A 191 -9.86 0.82 12.17
CA GLU A 191 -10.51 2.01 12.73
C GLU A 191 -10.08 2.29 14.17
N ASN A 192 -9.97 1.25 15.00
CA ASN A 192 -9.49 1.39 16.38
C ASN A 192 -8.07 1.94 16.43
N LEU A 193 -7.18 1.49 15.54
CA LEU A 193 -5.80 2.01 15.49
C LEU A 193 -5.73 3.46 15.02
N LEU A 194 -6.64 3.89 14.16
CA LEU A 194 -6.75 5.29 13.75
C LEU A 194 -7.33 6.16 14.87
N GLY A 195 -8.16 5.60 15.76
CA GLY A 195 -8.80 6.31 16.87
C GLY A 195 -8.10 6.19 18.24
N GLU A 196 -7.38 5.09 18.47
CA GLU A 196 -6.73 4.80 19.77
C GLU A 196 -5.40 5.54 19.95
N GLY A 197 -5.42 6.73 20.42
CA GLY A 197 -4.20 7.36 21.00
C GLY A 197 -3.48 8.33 20.10
N SER A 198 -4.13 8.86 19.14
CA SER A 198 -3.60 9.95 18.34
C SER A 198 -4.56 11.11 18.32
N ASP A 199 -3.98 12.27 18.34
CA ASP A 199 -4.65 13.48 17.92
C ASP A 199 -5.44 13.15 16.64
N PRO A 200 -6.79 13.26 16.62
CA PRO A 200 -7.60 12.99 15.44
C PRO A 200 -7.18 13.83 14.23
N ASN A 201 -6.39 14.88 14.44
CA ASN A 201 -5.80 15.68 13.37
C ASN A 201 -4.50 15.07 12.78
N LYS A 202 -4.00 13.97 13.33
CA LYS A 202 -2.75 13.33 12.86
C LYS A 202 -2.93 12.41 11.66
N TYR A 203 -4.16 11.95 11.41
CA TYR A 203 -4.46 11.00 10.34
C TYR A 203 -5.51 11.50 9.32
N LEU A 204 -6.00 12.71 9.49
CA LEU A 204 -6.91 13.38 8.58
C LEU A 204 -6.18 14.43 7.73
#